data_1c0f468d4c792958627a5b8ea5e5ece9
#
_entry.id   1c0f468d4c792958627a5b8ea5e5ece9
#
_cell.length_a   1.000
_cell.length_b   1.000
_cell.length_c   1.000
_cell.angle_alpha   90.00
_cell.angle_beta   90.00
_cell.angle_gamma   90.00
#
_symmetry.space_group_name_H-M   'P 1'
#
loop_
_entity.id
_entity.type
_entity.pdbx_description
1 polymer ?
#
loop_
_entity_poly.entity_id
_entity_poly.type
_entity_poly.pdbx_seq_one_letter_code
_entity_poly.pdbx_strand_id
1 'polypeptide(L)'
;MGLRDRFSNFLFRHAEKRGFLDDVLGKSIRYGGVYVTDSNILQSSDVYELLQDISNQMVLADIVVEDEFGNEIKDDIALRILKNPNNYLTQSEFIKLMTNTYLLEGETFPILNGAQIHLASNVFTELDDNLVEHFNIGGHEVPPFMIRHVKNIGADHLRGKGLLDLGRDTLEGVMSAEKTLTDKYKKGGLLAFLLNLDAHINPQNGAQSKLINAILDQLESIDEARSVKMIPLGKGYSINTLKSPLDDEKTLAYLNVYKKDLGKYLGINVDTYTELIKEDIEKAMMYIHNKAVRPIMKNFEDHLSLLFYGQNSGKRIKFKINILDFVTYSNKTNIGYNLVRTAITSPDNVADMLGFPKQNTKESQSIYISNDLTEIGKKEASDGSLGGGEENEN
;
A
#
# COMPACT_ATOMS: atom_id res chain seq x y z
N MET A 1 -31.70 21.67 -18.81
CA MET A 1 -30.50 20.82 -18.68
C MET A 1 -29.60 21.49 -17.68
N GLY A 2 -29.56 20.95 -16.45
CA GLY A 2 -28.88 21.58 -15.35
C GLY A 2 -27.36 21.44 -15.46
N LEU A 3 -26.63 22.27 -14.73
CA LEU A 3 -25.14 22.18 -14.61
C LEU A 3 -24.70 20.75 -14.22
N ARG A 4 -25.50 20.04 -13.44
CA ARG A 4 -25.32 18.64 -13.07
C ARG A 4 -25.25 17.68 -14.26
N ASP A 5 -26.14 17.83 -15.22
CA ASP A 5 -26.21 16.94 -16.41
C ASP A 5 -25.07 17.21 -17.40
N ARG A 6 -24.58 18.45 -17.46
CA ARG A 6 -23.41 18.82 -18.27
C ARG A 6 -22.13 18.27 -17.71
N PHE A 7 -22.00 18.26 -16.37
CA PHE A 7 -20.81 17.78 -15.68
C PHE A 7 -20.71 16.25 -15.70
N SER A 8 -21.83 15.57 -15.47
CA SER A 8 -21.95 14.11 -15.61
C SER A 8 -21.56 13.67 -17.03
N ASN A 9 -22.15 14.29 -18.07
CA ASN A 9 -21.83 13.97 -19.46
C ASN A 9 -20.38 14.29 -19.86
N PHE A 10 -19.73 15.25 -19.18
CA PHE A 10 -18.33 15.57 -19.42
C PHE A 10 -17.39 14.52 -18.86
N LEU A 11 -17.57 14.12 -17.60
CA LEU A 11 -16.77 13.05 -16.97
C LEU A 11 -16.91 11.71 -17.71
N PHE A 12 -18.12 11.39 -18.20
CA PHE A 12 -18.38 10.14 -18.93
C PHE A 12 -17.98 10.16 -20.41
N ARG A 13 -18.02 11.31 -21.10
CA ARG A 13 -17.58 11.41 -22.50
C ARG A 13 -16.08 11.23 -22.70
N HIS A 14 -15.26 11.51 -21.69
CA HIS A 14 -13.81 11.26 -21.74
C HIS A 14 -13.47 9.82 -21.37
N ALA A 15 -14.30 9.14 -20.58
CA ALA A 15 -14.18 7.71 -20.29
C ALA A 15 -14.42 6.81 -21.51
N GLU A 16 -15.20 7.26 -22.50
CA GLU A 16 -15.48 6.48 -23.71
C GLU A 16 -14.36 6.51 -24.78
N LYS A 17 -13.37 7.41 -24.69
CA LYS A 17 -12.41 7.59 -25.80
C LYS A 17 -11.00 7.07 -25.61
N ARG A 18 -10.58 6.71 -24.43
CA ARG A 18 -9.35 5.91 -24.12
C ARG A 18 -9.39 5.66 -22.63
N GLY A 19 -9.06 4.44 -22.24
CA GLY A 19 -9.25 4.01 -20.87
C GLY A 19 -8.93 5.10 -19.87
N PHE A 20 -9.92 5.51 -19.13
CA PHE A 20 -9.82 6.41 -17.99
C PHE A 20 -8.63 6.04 -17.06
N LEU A 21 -8.26 4.75 -17.06
CA LEU A 21 -7.07 4.23 -16.39
C LEU A 21 -5.74 4.67 -17.02
N ASP A 22 -5.66 4.83 -18.36
CA ASP A 22 -4.42 5.25 -19.02
C ASP A 22 -4.13 6.75 -18.79
N ASP A 23 -5.15 7.59 -18.69
CA ASP A 23 -4.97 9.00 -18.35
C ASP A 23 -4.78 9.23 -16.84
N VAL A 24 -5.33 8.35 -15.99
CA VAL A 24 -5.15 8.38 -14.52
C VAL A 24 -3.79 7.88 -14.12
N LEU A 25 -3.28 6.83 -14.79
CA LEU A 25 -2.00 6.19 -14.49
C LEU A 25 -0.85 6.69 -15.39
N GLY A 26 -1.12 7.58 -16.32
CA GLY A 26 -0.21 7.93 -17.42
C GLY A 26 0.71 9.13 -17.21
N LYS A 27 0.97 9.60 -16.00
CA LYS A 27 2.04 10.59 -15.78
C LYS A 27 3.41 9.93 -15.93
N SER A 28 3.88 9.82 -17.17
CA SER A 28 5.28 9.43 -17.41
C SER A 28 6.23 10.57 -17.05
N ILE A 29 7.06 10.34 -16.04
CA ILE A 29 8.13 11.26 -15.68
C ILE A 29 9.40 10.82 -16.39
N ARG A 30 9.91 11.66 -17.29
CA ARG A 30 11.15 11.40 -18.01
C ARG A 30 12.36 11.78 -17.17
N TYR A 31 13.21 10.80 -16.85
CA TYR A 31 14.55 11.04 -16.33
C TYR A 31 15.54 10.04 -16.94
N GLY A 32 16.63 10.54 -17.54
CA GLY A 32 17.83 9.74 -17.84
C GLY A 32 17.66 8.43 -18.62
N GLY A 33 16.60 8.25 -19.43
CA GLY A 33 16.39 7.05 -20.25
C GLY A 33 15.61 5.91 -19.57
N VAL A 34 15.30 6.01 -18.28
CA VAL A 34 14.38 5.15 -17.57
C VAL A 34 13.14 5.97 -17.21
N TYR A 35 11.98 5.49 -17.63
CA TYR A 35 10.69 6.14 -17.33
C TYR A 35 10.11 5.52 -16.07
N VAL A 36 9.96 6.29 -15.02
CA VAL A 36 9.17 5.88 -13.84
C VAL A 36 7.74 6.34 -14.06
N THR A 37 6.85 5.39 -14.30
CA THR A 37 5.40 5.60 -14.40
C THR A 37 4.73 4.81 -13.30
N ASP A 38 3.50 5.17 -12.93
CA ASP A 38 2.72 4.42 -11.95
C ASP A 38 2.61 2.94 -12.34
N SER A 39 2.46 2.66 -13.63
CA SER A 39 2.42 1.29 -14.15
C SER A 39 3.75 0.54 -14.01
N ASN A 40 4.89 1.22 -14.15
CA ASN A 40 6.21 0.60 -14.03
C ASN A 40 6.57 0.33 -12.55
N ILE A 41 6.17 1.21 -11.65
CA ILE A 41 6.39 1.04 -10.21
C ILE A 41 5.66 -0.19 -9.70
N LEU A 42 4.43 -0.39 -10.12
CA LEU A 42 3.63 -1.56 -9.75
C LEU A 42 4.19 -2.88 -10.32
N GLN A 43 5.14 -2.83 -11.26
CA GLN A 43 5.87 -4.01 -11.74
C GLN A 43 7.01 -4.42 -10.80
N SER A 44 7.48 -3.53 -9.93
CA SER A 44 8.41 -3.91 -8.86
C SER A 44 7.66 -4.69 -7.78
N SER A 45 8.02 -5.96 -7.58
CA SER A 45 7.35 -6.86 -6.63
C SER A 45 7.34 -6.30 -5.20
N ASP A 46 8.44 -5.69 -4.80
CA ASP A 46 8.62 -5.19 -3.43
C ASP A 46 7.79 -3.93 -3.14
N VAL A 47 7.71 -3.02 -4.11
CA VAL A 47 6.85 -1.83 -4.00
C VAL A 47 5.39 -2.25 -3.98
N TYR A 48 5.03 -3.18 -4.86
CA TYR A 48 3.67 -3.71 -4.92
C TYR A 48 3.27 -4.39 -3.61
N GLU A 49 4.14 -5.22 -3.01
CA GLU A 49 3.90 -5.88 -1.72
C GLU A 49 3.61 -4.86 -0.62
N LEU A 50 4.47 -3.87 -0.43
CA LEU A 50 4.28 -2.83 0.61
C LEU A 50 2.99 -2.02 0.41
N LEU A 51 2.68 -1.66 -0.84
CA LEU A 51 1.43 -0.97 -1.15
C LEU A 51 0.20 -1.85 -0.86
N GLN A 52 0.29 -3.16 -1.18
CA GLN A 52 -0.77 -4.12 -0.90
C GLN A 52 -0.97 -4.30 0.62
N ASP A 53 0.11 -4.41 1.40
CA ASP A 53 0.02 -4.57 2.84
C ASP A 53 -0.72 -3.40 3.50
N ILE A 54 -0.42 -2.16 3.08
CA ILE A 54 -1.11 -0.98 3.59
C ILE A 54 -2.55 -0.94 3.08
N SER A 55 -2.76 -1.07 1.76
CA SER A 55 -4.08 -0.89 1.16
C SER A 55 -5.06 -2.00 1.52
N ASN A 56 -4.58 -3.24 1.73
CA ASN A 56 -5.42 -4.35 2.19
C ASN A 56 -5.90 -4.11 3.63
N GLN A 57 -5.06 -3.58 4.53
CA GLN A 57 -5.52 -3.22 5.86
C GLN A 57 -6.55 -2.07 5.85
N MET A 58 -6.42 -1.11 4.92
CA MET A 58 -7.43 -0.07 4.71
C MET A 58 -8.79 -0.65 4.29
N VAL A 59 -8.77 -1.67 3.42
CA VAL A 59 -9.99 -2.36 2.94
C VAL A 59 -10.68 -3.17 4.03
N LEU A 60 -9.92 -3.70 4.99
CA LEU A 60 -10.48 -4.46 6.13
C LEU A 60 -11.22 -3.58 7.15
N ALA A 61 -11.07 -2.26 7.06
CA ALA A 61 -11.74 -1.36 7.97
C ALA A 61 -13.24 -1.23 7.64
N ASP A 62 -14.07 -1.38 8.65
CA ASP A 62 -15.48 -1.05 8.57
C ASP A 62 -15.67 0.48 8.55
N ILE A 63 -16.38 0.97 7.56
CA ILE A 63 -16.72 2.39 7.47
C ILE A 63 -18.03 2.59 8.21
N VAL A 64 -17.99 3.43 9.24
CA VAL A 64 -19.15 3.79 10.06
C VAL A 64 -19.32 5.31 10.10
N VAL A 65 -20.53 5.77 10.39
CA VAL A 65 -20.81 7.17 10.70
C VAL A 65 -21.16 7.29 12.16
N GLU A 66 -20.52 8.22 12.85
CA GLU A 66 -20.77 8.51 14.26
C GLU A 66 -21.35 9.92 14.41
N ASP A 67 -22.20 10.09 15.44
CA ASP A 67 -22.66 11.41 15.90
C ASP A 67 -21.58 12.07 16.79
N GLU A 68 -21.88 13.27 17.29
CA GLU A 68 -20.99 14.02 18.21
C GLU A 68 -20.75 13.31 19.55
N PHE A 69 -21.62 12.36 19.93
CA PHE A 69 -21.51 11.55 21.16
C PHE A 69 -20.80 10.23 20.93
N GLY A 70 -20.41 9.90 19.67
CA GLY A 70 -19.75 8.65 19.32
C GLY A 70 -20.70 7.47 19.08
N ASN A 71 -22.02 7.71 18.96
CA ASN A 71 -22.98 6.66 18.63
C ASN A 71 -23.00 6.42 17.11
N GLU A 72 -23.10 5.14 16.72
CA GLU A 72 -23.16 4.77 15.31
C GLU A 72 -24.53 5.06 14.70
N ILE A 73 -24.53 5.74 13.57
CA ILE A 73 -25.69 6.01 12.73
C ILE A 73 -25.74 4.98 11.63
N LYS A 74 -26.68 4.02 11.69
CA LYS A 74 -26.79 2.90 10.76
C LYS A 74 -27.35 3.28 9.38
N ASP A 75 -28.23 4.28 9.33
CA ASP A 75 -28.88 4.74 8.09
C ASP A 75 -28.45 6.14 7.76
N ASP A 76 -27.32 6.23 7.02
CA ASP A 76 -26.76 7.49 6.56
C ASP A 76 -26.45 7.45 5.06
N ILE A 77 -26.61 8.58 4.39
CA ILE A 77 -26.38 8.67 2.95
C ILE A 77 -24.91 8.44 2.58
N ALA A 78 -23.96 8.86 3.43
CA ALA A 78 -22.55 8.65 3.20
C ALA A 78 -22.20 7.15 3.23
N LEU A 79 -22.80 6.39 4.16
CA LEU A 79 -22.61 4.94 4.22
C LEU A 79 -23.13 4.25 2.96
N ARG A 80 -24.30 4.66 2.47
CA ARG A 80 -24.88 4.08 1.26
C ARG A 80 -24.01 4.35 0.04
N ILE A 81 -23.50 5.58 -0.10
CA ILE A 81 -22.62 5.98 -1.19
C ILE A 81 -21.27 5.26 -1.08
N LEU A 82 -20.65 5.19 0.11
CA LEU A 82 -19.36 4.55 0.29
C LEU A 82 -19.42 3.03 0.13
N LYS A 83 -20.55 2.38 0.46
CA LYS A 83 -20.77 0.96 0.18
C LYS A 83 -20.91 0.65 -1.31
N ASN A 84 -21.49 1.56 -2.08
CA ASN A 84 -21.66 1.44 -3.51
C ASN A 84 -21.20 2.74 -4.19
N PRO A 85 -19.86 2.94 -4.29
CA PRO A 85 -19.28 4.22 -4.70
C PRO A 85 -19.80 4.68 -6.07
N ASN A 86 -19.82 3.78 -7.04
CA ASN A 86 -20.27 4.04 -8.41
C ASN A 86 -20.56 2.72 -9.14
N ASN A 87 -20.86 2.79 -10.44
CA ASN A 87 -21.27 1.64 -11.23
C ASN A 87 -20.12 0.68 -11.62
N TYR A 88 -18.87 1.06 -11.39
CA TYR A 88 -17.68 0.31 -11.84
C TYR A 88 -16.67 0.00 -10.73
N LEU A 89 -16.84 0.51 -9.50
CA LEU A 89 -16.01 0.21 -8.35
C LEU A 89 -16.85 -0.25 -7.17
N THR A 90 -16.39 -1.29 -6.51
CA THR A 90 -16.86 -1.69 -5.19
C THR A 90 -16.25 -0.81 -4.11
N GLN A 91 -16.78 -0.86 -2.88
CA GLN A 91 -16.19 -0.17 -1.73
C GLN A 91 -14.70 -0.49 -1.57
N SER A 92 -14.35 -1.77 -1.63
CA SER A 92 -12.98 -2.25 -1.45
C SER A 92 -12.05 -1.71 -2.54
N GLU A 93 -12.48 -1.75 -3.79
CA GLU A 93 -11.71 -1.22 -4.92
C GLU A 93 -11.54 0.30 -4.84
N PHE A 94 -12.58 1.02 -4.42
CA PHE A 94 -12.54 2.47 -4.25
C PHE A 94 -11.54 2.87 -3.16
N ILE A 95 -11.61 2.24 -1.97
CA ILE A 95 -10.69 2.52 -0.86
C ILE A 95 -9.25 2.15 -1.24
N LYS A 96 -9.07 1.00 -1.91
CA LYS A 96 -7.76 0.56 -2.37
C LYS A 96 -7.14 1.52 -3.38
N LEU A 97 -7.93 1.95 -4.38
CA LEU A 97 -7.49 2.93 -5.37
C LEU A 97 -7.16 4.27 -4.73
N MET A 98 -8.02 4.77 -3.83
CA MET A 98 -7.80 6.01 -3.10
C MET A 98 -6.51 5.95 -2.27
N THR A 99 -6.25 4.81 -1.61
CA THR A 99 -5.04 4.61 -0.80
C THR A 99 -3.79 4.54 -1.69
N ASN A 100 -3.83 3.77 -2.78
CA ASN A 100 -2.69 3.63 -3.67
C ASN A 100 -2.33 4.96 -4.34
N THR A 101 -3.31 5.72 -4.82
CA THR A 101 -3.08 7.05 -5.40
C THR A 101 -2.47 8.00 -4.36
N TYR A 102 -3.01 8.00 -3.14
CA TYR A 102 -2.47 8.79 -2.03
C TYR A 102 -1.02 8.44 -1.69
N LEU A 103 -0.66 7.16 -1.67
CA LEU A 103 0.70 6.71 -1.38
C LEU A 103 1.67 6.99 -2.53
N LEU A 104 1.24 6.79 -3.77
CA LEU A 104 2.07 6.95 -4.96
C LEU A 104 2.26 8.42 -5.32
N GLU A 105 1.17 9.15 -5.50
CA GLU A 105 1.18 10.55 -5.94
C GLU A 105 1.28 11.54 -4.76
N GLY A 106 0.97 11.11 -3.55
CA GLY A 106 0.91 11.95 -2.36
C GLY A 106 -0.40 12.73 -2.21
N GLU A 107 -1.29 12.62 -3.16
CA GLU A 107 -2.58 13.32 -3.17
C GLU A 107 -3.65 12.49 -3.86
N THR A 108 -4.92 12.65 -3.42
CA THR A 108 -6.07 12.01 -4.05
C THR A 108 -7.29 12.92 -3.96
N PHE A 109 -8.18 12.83 -4.94
CA PHE A 109 -9.28 13.76 -5.11
C PHE A 109 -10.63 13.03 -5.19
N PRO A 110 -11.22 12.61 -4.05
CA PRO A 110 -12.59 12.10 -4.06
C PRO A 110 -13.57 13.22 -4.44
N ILE A 111 -14.45 12.90 -5.39
CA ILE A 111 -15.45 13.81 -5.93
C ILE A 111 -16.84 13.20 -5.85
N LEU A 112 -17.80 13.97 -5.33
CA LEU A 112 -19.22 13.61 -5.29
C LEU A 112 -19.93 14.06 -6.59
N ASN A 113 -20.61 13.12 -7.24
CA ASN A 113 -21.48 13.40 -8.37
C ASN A 113 -22.88 12.81 -8.11
N GLY A 114 -23.76 13.62 -7.54
CA GLY A 114 -25.08 13.16 -7.10
C GLY A 114 -25.00 12.14 -5.97
N ALA A 115 -25.44 10.90 -6.25
CA ALA A 115 -25.42 9.78 -5.30
C ALA A 115 -24.21 8.86 -5.51
N GLN A 116 -23.18 9.30 -6.19
CA GLN A 116 -21.97 8.53 -6.48
C GLN A 116 -20.72 9.29 -6.04
N ILE A 117 -19.71 8.55 -5.63
CA ILE A 117 -18.37 9.08 -5.36
C ILE A 117 -17.38 8.48 -6.36
N HIS A 118 -16.50 9.31 -6.88
CA HIS A 118 -15.45 8.93 -7.83
C HIS A 118 -14.11 9.46 -7.35
N LEU A 119 -13.02 8.97 -7.91
CA LEU A 119 -11.70 9.57 -7.76
C LEU A 119 -11.38 10.36 -9.02
N ALA A 120 -11.18 11.66 -8.87
CA ALA A 120 -10.80 12.52 -9.97
C ALA A 120 -9.28 12.45 -10.18
N SER A 121 -8.88 12.40 -11.46
CA SER A 121 -7.49 12.45 -11.88
C SER A 121 -7.21 13.75 -12.63
N ASN A 122 -5.93 14.09 -12.76
CA ASN A 122 -5.48 15.29 -13.47
C ASN A 122 -6.19 16.56 -12.98
N VAL A 123 -6.33 16.67 -11.65
CA VAL A 123 -6.92 17.84 -11.01
C VAL A 123 -5.85 18.92 -10.89
N PHE A 124 -6.12 20.07 -11.45
CA PHE A 124 -5.31 21.25 -11.25
C PHE A 124 -5.88 22.06 -10.11
N THR A 125 -5.05 22.41 -9.13
CA THR A 125 -5.46 23.15 -7.94
C THR A 125 -4.74 24.51 -7.88
N GLU A 126 -5.49 25.54 -7.60
CA GLU A 126 -4.99 26.91 -7.38
C GLU A 126 -5.59 27.47 -6.09
N LEU A 127 -4.83 28.29 -5.39
CA LEU A 127 -5.28 29.04 -4.23
C LEU A 127 -5.50 30.50 -4.64
N ASP A 128 -6.70 31.03 -4.40
CA ASP A 128 -6.97 32.43 -4.69
C ASP A 128 -6.47 33.37 -3.58
N ASP A 129 -6.60 34.68 -3.80
CA ASP A 129 -6.19 35.73 -2.84
C ASP A 129 -6.94 35.65 -1.49
N ASN A 130 -8.09 34.99 -1.45
CA ASN A 130 -8.90 34.75 -0.25
C ASN A 130 -8.55 33.42 0.44
N LEU A 131 -7.50 32.72 -0.03
CA LEU A 131 -7.08 31.40 0.48
C LEU A 131 -8.13 30.30 0.23
N VAL A 132 -8.94 30.44 -0.82
CA VAL A 132 -9.89 29.41 -1.25
C VAL A 132 -9.24 28.56 -2.34
N GLU A 133 -9.28 27.24 -2.16
CA GLU A 133 -8.76 26.30 -3.12
C GLU A 133 -9.75 26.09 -4.25
N HIS A 134 -9.32 26.35 -5.50
CA HIS A 134 -10.07 26.13 -6.73
C HIS A 134 -9.59 24.87 -7.41
N PHE A 135 -10.54 24.13 -7.97
CA PHE A 135 -10.28 22.84 -8.62
C PHE A 135 -10.67 22.92 -10.09
N ASN A 136 -9.77 22.57 -10.98
CA ASN A 136 -10.02 22.50 -12.41
C ASN A 136 -9.73 21.09 -12.93
N ILE A 137 -10.72 20.48 -13.60
CA ILE A 137 -10.61 19.15 -14.21
C ILE A 137 -10.88 19.29 -15.70
N GLY A 138 -9.86 19.05 -16.53
CA GLY A 138 -10.01 19.13 -17.99
C GLY A 138 -10.49 20.49 -18.51
N GLY A 139 -10.13 21.59 -17.83
CA GLY A 139 -10.52 22.95 -18.20
C GLY A 139 -11.88 23.40 -17.62
N HIS A 140 -12.50 22.60 -16.77
CA HIS A 140 -13.76 22.95 -16.08
C HIS A 140 -13.53 23.10 -14.59
N GLU A 141 -14.01 24.21 -14.04
CA GLU A 141 -13.97 24.48 -12.62
C GLU A 141 -14.97 23.60 -11.87
N VAL A 142 -14.53 22.97 -10.79
CA VAL A 142 -15.33 22.10 -9.91
C VAL A 142 -15.57 22.82 -8.60
N PRO A 143 -16.83 22.94 -8.13
CA PRO A 143 -17.12 23.56 -6.86
C PRO A 143 -16.44 22.84 -5.70
N PRO A 144 -15.80 23.59 -4.73
CA PRO A 144 -15.04 23.00 -3.62
C PRO A 144 -15.86 22.08 -2.68
N PHE A 145 -17.19 22.22 -2.65
CA PHE A 145 -18.06 21.36 -1.85
C PHE A 145 -18.30 19.98 -2.49
N MET A 146 -17.97 19.79 -3.77
CA MET A 146 -18.12 18.51 -4.48
C MET A 146 -16.85 17.68 -4.48
N ILE A 147 -15.69 18.27 -4.19
CA ILE A 147 -14.38 17.64 -4.27
C ILE A 147 -13.55 17.94 -3.03
N ARG A 148 -12.69 17.03 -2.66
CA ARG A 148 -11.72 17.26 -1.58
C ARG A 148 -10.33 16.92 -2.06
N HIS A 149 -9.37 17.73 -1.64
CA HIS A 149 -7.96 17.50 -1.83
C HIS A 149 -7.39 16.82 -0.59
N VAL A 150 -7.21 15.52 -0.66
CA VAL A 150 -6.62 14.70 0.41
C VAL A 150 -5.13 14.63 0.16
N LYS A 151 -4.32 15.24 1.05
CA LYS A 151 -2.88 15.43 0.87
C LYS A 151 -2.07 14.65 1.88
N ASN A 152 -0.98 14.03 1.42
CA ASN A 152 0.12 13.58 2.27
C ASN A 152 1.08 14.76 2.42
N ILE A 153 0.90 15.54 3.51
CA ILE A 153 1.58 16.81 3.67
C ILE A 153 3.06 16.60 4.00
N GLY A 154 3.92 17.26 3.20
CA GLY A 154 5.33 17.48 3.51
C GLY A 154 5.56 18.88 4.09
N ALA A 155 6.49 19.61 3.50
CA ALA A 155 6.76 21.00 3.86
C ALA A 155 5.83 22.01 3.16
N ASP A 156 5.17 21.60 2.08
CA ASP A 156 4.23 22.40 1.30
C ASP A 156 2.80 22.07 1.69
N HIS A 157 1.98 23.10 1.93
CA HIS A 157 0.56 22.95 2.28
C HIS A 157 -0.35 22.87 1.04
N LEU A 158 0.14 23.17 -0.15
CA LEU A 158 -0.63 23.15 -1.40
C LEU A 158 -0.57 21.80 -2.08
N ARG A 159 0.54 21.06 -1.94
CA ARG A 159 0.77 19.80 -2.63
C ARG A 159 1.14 18.68 -1.67
N GLY A 160 0.56 17.53 -1.88
CA GLY A 160 1.00 16.29 -1.25
C GLY A 160 2.30 15.78 -1.87
N LYS A 161 3.04 14.98 -1.11
CA LYS A 161 4.28 14.31 -1.55
C LYS A 161 4.12 12.81 -1.40
N GLY A 162 4.16 12.11 -2.50
CA GLY A 162 4.05 10.66 -2.55
C GLY A 162 5.37 9.96 -2.86
N LEU A 163 5.31 8.65 -2.99
CA LEU A 163 6.46 7.81 -3.29
C LEU A 163 7.13 8.22 -4.62
N LEU A 164 6.32 8.62 -5.62
CA LEU A 164 6.82 9.07 -6.92
C LEU A 164 7.70 10.33 -6.84
N ASP A 165 7.38 11.22 -5.92
CA ASP A 165 8.15 12.45 -5.73
C ASP A 165 9.36 12.24 -4.81
N LEU A 166 9.16 11.57 -3.68
CA LEU A 166 10.17 11.42 -2.62
C LEU A 166 11.17 10.32 -2.92
N GLY A 167 10.70 9.24 -3.53
CA GLY A 167 11.48 8.04 -3.81
C GLY A 167 11.98 7.91 -5.24
N ARG A 168 11.88 8.94 -6.06
CA ARG A 168 12.20 8.90 -7.50
C ARG A 168 13.58 8.31 -7.80
N ASP A 169 14.62 8.89 -7.21
CA ASP A 169 16.01 8.47 -7.45
C ASP A 169 16.23 7.02 -6.96
N THR A 170 15.58 6.66 -5.86
CA THR A 170 15.59 5.30 -5.30
C THR A 170 14.92 4.32 -6.25
N LEU A 171 13.76 4.67 -6.79
CA LEU A 171 12.99 3.85 -7.73
C LEU A 171 13.76 3.66 -9.05
N GLU A 172 14.36 4.71 -9.59
CA GLU A 172 15.21 4.62 -10.78
C GLU A 172 16.41 3.70 -10.54
N GLY A 173 17.02 3.78 -9.36
CA GLY A 173 18.10 2.90 -8.92
C GLY A 173 17.68 1.44 -8.91
N VAL A 174 16.53 1.11 -8.30
CA VAL A 174 15.97 -0.26 -8.26
C VAL A 174 15.72 -0.78 -9.68
N MET A 175 14.98 -0.03 -10.48
CA MET A 175 14.61 -0.44 -11.85
C MET A 175 15.85 -0.64 -12.74
N SER A 176 16.86 0.24 -12.62
CA SER A 176 18.12 0.13 -13.37
C SER A 176 18.92 -1.09 -12.94
N ALA A 177 18.98 -1.40 -11.64
CA ALA A 177 19.68 -2.54 -11.12
C ALA A 177 18.98 -3.86 -11.49
N GLU A 178 17.65 -3.94 -11.37
CA GLU A 178 16.85 -5.11 -11.79
C GLU A 178 17.00 -5.37 -13.30
N LYS A 179 16.97 -4.32 -14.12
CA LYS A 179 17.20 -4.43 -15.56
C LYS A 179 18.61 -4.94 -15.86
N THR A 180 19.63 -4.38 -15.21
CA THR A 180 21.02 -4.80 -15.38
C THR A 180 21.23 -6.26 -15.02
N LEU A 181 20.66 -6.71 -13.90
CA LEU A 181 20.70 -8.13 -13.51
C LEU A 181 19.98 -9.01 -14.53
N THR A 182 18.78 -8.63 -14.93
CA THR A 182 17.99 -9.39 -15.92
C THR A 182 18.74 -9.52 -17.25
N ASP A 183 19.31 -8.43 -17.75
CA ASP A 183 20.08 -8.42 -19.00
C ASP A 183 21.36 -9.26 -18.86
N LYS A 184 22.02 -9.18 -17.70
CA LYS A 184 23.18 -10.02 -17.41
C LYS A 184 22.84 -11.51 -17.39
N TYR A 185 21.74 -11.89 -16.74
CA TYR A 185 21.29 -13.27 -16.69
C TYR A 185 20.83 -13.79 -18.07
N LYS A 186 20.13 -12.99 -18.86
CA LYS A 186 19.76 -13.30 -20.25
C LYS A 186 20.99 -13.58 -21.11
N LYS A 187 22.07 -12.82 -20.91
CA LYS A 187 23.36 -12.97 -21.63
C LYS A 187 24.30 -14.01 -21.02
N GLY A 188 23.81 -14.86 -20.12
CA GLY A 188 24.61 -15.92 -19.48
C GLY A 188 25.76 -15.39 -18.61
N GLY A 189 25.63 -14.17 -18.08
CA GLY A 189 26.64 -13.53 -17.24
C GLY A 189 27.84 -12.93 -18.01
N LEU A 190 27.81 -12.96 -19.33
CA LEU A 190 28.88 -12.45 -20.19
C LEU A 190 28.55 -11.02 -20.62
N LEU A 191 29.48 -10.09 -20.40
CA LEU A 191 29.34 -8.68 -20.83
C LEU A 191 30.01 -8.39 -22.15
N ALA A 192 31.12 -9.05 -22.43
CA ALA A 192 31.86 -8.85 -23.63
C ALA A 192 32.82 -10.02 -23.92
N PHE A 193 33.15 -10.17 -25.15
CA PHE A 193 34.20 -11.05 -25.59
C PHE A 193 35.39 -10.22 -26.07
N LEU A 194 36.56 -10.61 -25.67
CA LEU A 194 37.81 -9.99 -26.11
C LEU A 194 38.44 -10.94 -27.15
N LEU A 195 38.39 -10.52 -28.43
CA LEU A 195 39.03 -11.25 -29.50
C LEU A 195 40.49 -10.80 -29.60
N ASN A 196 41.41 -11.63 -29.17
CA ASN A 196 42.85 -11.39 -29.33
C ASN A 196 43.32 -11.96 -30.64
N LEU A 197 44.09 -11.17 -31.40
CA LEU A 197 44.66 -11.51 -32.67
C LEU A 197 46.18 -11.36 -32.57
N ASP A 198 46.92 -12.43 -32.80
CA ASP A 198 48.38 -12.43 -32.86
C ASP A 198 48.93 -11.84 -34.19
N ALA A 199 48.04 -11.54 -35.12
CA ALA A 199 48.37 -10.98 -36.43
C ALA A 199 47.97 -9.52 -36.58
N HIS A 200 48.74 -8.75 -37.30
CA HIS A 200 48.41 -7.38 -37.62
C HIS A 200 47.12 -7.32 -38.47
N ILE A 201 46.12 -6.62 -37.96
CA ILE A 201 44.85 -6.45 -38.70
C ILE A 201 45.12 -5.43 -39.83
N ASN A 202 45.01 -5.91 -41.06
CA ASN A 202 44.96 -5.02 -42.19
C ASN A 202 43.51 -4.77 -42.62
N PRO A 203 42.94 -3.56 -42.36
CA PRO A 203 41.55 -3.27 -42.70
C PRO A 203 41.20 -3.41 -44.17
N GLN A 204 42.24 -3.35 -45.06
CA GLN A 204 42.05 -3.51 -46.50
C GLN A 204 42.04 -4.96 -46.98
N ASN A 205 42.34 -5.91 -46.09
CA ASN A 205 42.27 -7.33 -46.44
C ASN A 205 40.85 -7.87 -46.26
N GLY A 206 40.12 -7.97 -47.37
CA GLY A 206 38.71 -8.38 -47.35
C GLY A 206 38.44 -9.79 -46.79
N ALA A 207 39.44 -10.68 -46.77
CA ALA A 207 39.30 -12.01 -46.18
C ALA A 207 39.36 -11.96 -44.66
N GLN A 208 40.22 -11.14 -44.07
CA GLN A 208 40.30 -10.93 -42.63
C GLN A 208 39.07 -10.19 -42.09
N SER A 209 38.58 -9.18 -42.78
CA SER A 209 37.35 -8.45 -42.40
C SER A 209 36.14 -9.36 -42.44
N LYS A 210 36.00 -10.22 -43.43
CA LYS A 210 34.90 -11.21 -43.49
C LYS A 210 34.96 -12.22 -42.36
N LEU A 211 36.14 -12.68 -41.97
CA LEU A 211 36.30 -13.64 -40.87
C LEU A 211 35.95 -12.97 -39.52
N ILE A 212 36.44 -11.73 -39.31
CA ILE A 212 36.14 -10.97 -38.09
C ILE A 212 34.64 -10.71 -37.98
N ASN A 213 34.01 -10.25 -39.06
CA ASN A 213 32.57 -10.00 -39.07
C ASN A 213 31.78 -11.30 -38.82
N ALA A 214 32.18 -12.44 -39.41
CA ALA A 214 31.52 -13.70 -39.15
C ALA A 214 31.67 -14.18 -37.68
N ILE A 215 32.79 -13.89 -37.02
CA ILE A 215 32.97 -14.15 -35.59
C ILE A 215 32.11 -13.20 -34.76
N LEU A 216 32.05 -11.93 -35.10
CA LEU A 216 31.20 -10.94 -34.41
C LEU A 216 29.72 -11.29 -34.53
N ASP A 217 29.24 -11.65 -35.74
CA ASP A 217 27.86 -12.06 -35.97
C ASP A 217 27.51 -13.33 -35.17
N GLN A 218 28.44 -14.26 -35.02
CA GLN A 218 28.24 -15.44 -34.18
C GLN A 218 28.23 -15.12 -32.68
N LEU A 219 29.05 -14.16 -32.24
CA LEU A 219 29.07 -13.72 -30.85
C LEU A 219 27.82 -12.91 -30.49
N GLU A 220 27.34 -12.07 -31.40
CA GLU A 220 26.08 -11.33 -31.22
C GLU A 220 24.86 -12.24 -31.17
N SER A 221 24.89 -13.36 -31.93
CA SER A 221 23.79 -14.34 -31.93
C SER A 221 23.77 -15.30 -30.72
N ILE A 222 24.67 -15.15 -29.76
CA ILE A 222 24.67 -15.92 -28.48
C ILE A 222 23.51 -15.54 -27.56
N ASP A 223 22.82 -14.42 -27.84
CA ASP A 223 21.63 -13.98 -27.07
C ASP A 223 20.45 -15.00 -27.13
N GLU A 224 20.43 -15.92 -28.04
CA GLU A 224 19.46 -17.02 -28.07
C GLU A 224 19.91 -18.17 -27.17
N ALA A 225 19.44 -18.19 -25.95
CA ALA A 225 19.82 -19.04 -24.82
C ALA A 225 19.64 -20.57 -25.00
N ARG A 226 19.69 -21.12 -26.23
CA ARG A 226 19.37 -22.54 -26.50
C ARG A 226 20.41 -23.37 -27.28
N SER A 227 21.53 -22.80 -27.65
CA SER A 227 22.55 -23.59 -28.33
C SER A 227 23.97 -23.24 -27.93
N VAL A 228 24.72 -24.23 -27.47
CA VAL A 228 26.18 -24.11 -27.36
C VAL A 228 26.73 -23.95 -28.77
N LYS A 229 27.09 -22.74 -29.15
CA LYS A 229 27.71 -22.44 -30.44
C LYS A 229 29.22 -22.65 -30.31
N MET A 230 29.75 -23.58 -31.10
CA MET A 230 31.20 -23.73 -31.23
C MET A 230 31.71 -22.80 -32.32
N ILE A 231 32.59 -21.87 -31.94
CA ILE A 231 33.24 -20.94 -32.87
C ILE A 231 34.61 -21.56 -33.22
N PRO A 232 34.84 -22.06 -34.41
CA PRO A 232 36.14 -22.56 -34.81
C PRO A 232 37.12 -21.40 -34.98
N LEU A 233 38.15 -21.35 -34.14
CA LEU A 233 39.21 -20.35 -34.21
C LEU A 233 40.43 -20.92 -34.94
N GLY A 234 40.98 -20.13 -35.88
CA GLY A 234 42.25 -20.44 -36.53
C GLY A 234 43.43 -20.21 -35.59
N LYS A 235 44.62 -20.68 -36.02
CA LYS A 235 45.86 -20.43 -35.25
C LYS A 235 46.15 -18.95 -35.15
N GLY A 236 46.38 -18.45 -33.94
CA GLY A 236 46.65 -17.05 -33.68
C GLY A 236 45.39 -16.22 -33.27
N TYR A 237 44.23 -16.89 -33.07
CA TYR A 237 43.03 -16.24 -32.54
C TYR A 237 42.68 -16.84 -31.22
N SER A 238 42.43 -16.00 -30.23
CA SER A 238 41.87 -16.42 -28.93
C SER A 238 40.75 -15.52 -28.49
N ILE A 239 39.72 -16.11 -27.91
CA ILE A 239 38.57 -15.37 -27.36
C ILE A 239 38.67 -15.48 -25.83
N ASN A 240 38.76 -14.34 -25.19
CA ASN A 240 38.69 -14.24 -23.75
C ASN A 240 37.35 -13.62 -23.36
N THR A 241 36.68 -14.20 -22.39
CA THR A 241 35.46 -13.66 -21.84
C THR A 241 35.81 -12.57 -20.82
N LEU A 242 35.31 -11.36 -21.01
CA LEU A 242 35.31 -10.35 -19.97
C LEU A 242 34.12 -10.63 -19.04
N LYS A 243 34.43 -11.12 -17.87
CA LYS A 243 33.43 -11.19 -16.79
C LYS A 243 33.00 -9.80 -16.42
N SER A 244 31.71 -9.63 -16.11
CA SER A 244 31.21 -8.36 -15.58
C SER A 244 32.05 -7.93 -14.36
N PRO A 245 32.56 -6.70 -14.32
CA PRO A 245 33.15 -6.16 -13.11
C PRO A 245 32.11 -5.91 -12.02
N LEU A 246 30.82 -5.95 -12.37
CA LEU A 246 29.71 -5.87 -11.40
C LEU A 246 29.62 -7.19 -10.65
N ASP A 247 29.97 -7.12 -9.40
CA ASP A 247 29.78 -8.17 -8.42
C ASP A 247 28.29 -8.33 -8.12
N ASP A 248 27.73 -9.52 -8.35
CA ASP A 248 26.31 -9.79 -8.11
C ASP A 248 25.93 -9.54 -6.65
N GLU A 249 26.80 -9.85 -5.70
CA GLU A 249 26.60 -9.59 -4.28
C GLU A 249 26.45 -8.08 -4.01
N LYS A 250 27.29 -7.26 -4.64
CA LYS A 250 27.20 -5.81 -4.48
C LYS A 250 25.92 -5.26 -5.09
N THR A 251 25.53 -5.73 -6.27
CA THR A 251 24.29 -5.31 -6.92
C THR A 251 23.08 -5.70 -6.09
N LEU A 252 23.05 -6.93 -5.55
CA LEU A 252 21.99 -7.38 -4.64
C LEU A 252 22.00 -6.58 -3.33
N ALA A 253 23.18 -6.24 -2.78
CA ALA A 253 23.29 -5.40 -1.60
C ALA A 253 22.72 -3.99 -1.86
N TYR A 254 22.99 -3.39 -3.03
CA TYR A 254 22.39 -2.12 -3.44
C TYR A 254 20.88 -2.22 -3.55
N LEU A 255 20.35 -3.24 -4.21
CA LEU A 255 18.91 -3.46 -4.30
C LEU A 255 18.26 -3.53 -2.91
N ASN A 256 18.85 -4.27 -1.99
CA ASN A 256 18.36 -4.37 -0.62
C ASN A 256 18.34 -3.02 0.11
N VAL A 257 19.34 -2.17 -0.10
CA VAL A 257 19.36 -0.81 0.47
C VAL A 257 18.21 0.02 -0.09
N TYR A 258 18.02 0.02 -1.41
CA TYR A 258 16.94 0.77 -2.05
C TYR A 258 15.55 0.28 -1.61
N LYS A 259 15.33 -1.03 -1.49
CA LYS A 259 14.07 -1.60 -0.97
C LYS A 259 13.75 -1.11 0.44
N LYS A 260 14.76 -1.05 1.31
CA LYS A 260 14.63 -0.51 2.66
C LYS A 260 14.27 0.97 2.66
N ASP A 261 14.87 1.74 1.76
CA ASP A 261 14.57 3.17 1.63
C ASP A 261 13.16 3.42 1.10
N LEU A 262 12.67 2.62 0.16
CA LEU A 262 11.28 2.70 -0.31
C LEU A 262 10.27 2.52 0.82
N GLY A 263 10.49 1.54 1.69
CA GLY A 263 9.64 1.36 2.87
C GLY A 263 9.59 2.57 3.79
N LYS A 264 10.73 3.27 3.96
CA LYS A 264 10.79 4.48 4.79
C LYS A 264 9.90 5.60 4.26
N TYR A 265 9.81 5.78 2.93
CA TYR A 265 8.90 6.76 2.33
C TYR A 265 7.42 6.42 2.56
N LEU A 266 7.10 5.15 2.74
CA LEU A 266 5.76 4.68 3.11
C LEU A 266 5.53 4.63 4.63
N GLY A 267 6.51 5.08 5.44
CA GLY A 267 6.45 5.08 6.90
C GLY A 267 6.82 3.74 7.54
N ILE A 268 7.34 2.78 6.77
CA ILE A 268 7.66 1.42 7.21
C ILE A 268 9.19 1.23 7.24
N ASN A 269 9.73 0.77 8.37
CA ASN A 269 11.09 0.24 8.41
C ASN A 269 11.04 -1.24 8.00
N VAL A 270 11.52 -1.55 6.80
CA VAL A 270 11.45 -2.89 6.20
C VAL A 270 12.22 -3.93 7.02
N ASP A 271 13.38 -3.58 7.61
CA ASP A 271 14.14 -4.50 8.46
C ASP A 271 13.34 -4.91 9.70
N THR A 272 12.83 -3.91 10.42
CA THR A 272 11.99 -4.14 11.61
C THR A 272 10.74 -4.95 11.26
N TYR A 273 10.09 -4.64 10.13
CA TYR A 273 8.91 -5.37 9.66
C TYR A 273 9.24 -6.84 9.35
N THR A 274 10.33 -7.08 8.61
CA THR A 274 10.78 -8.44 8.27
C THR A 274 11.17 -9.25 9.50
N GLU A 275 11.81 -8.63 10.48
CA GLU A 275 12.13 -9.28 11.76
C GLU A 275 10.85 -9.63 12.53
N LEU A 276 9.91 -8.70 12.64
CA LEU A 276 8.63 -8.93 13.30
C LEU A 276 7.81 -10.04 12.64
N ILE A 277 7.79 -10.13 11.31
CA ILE A 277 7.10 -11.24 10.60
C ILE A 277 7.67 -12.60 11.01
N LYS A 278 9.00 -12.69 11.16
CA LYS A 278 9.66 -13.95 11.54
C LYS A 278 9.41 -14.35 13.00
N GLU A 279 9.32 -13.37 13.89
CA GLU A 279 9.12 -13.58 15.31
C GLU A 279 7.64 -13.73 15.68
N ASP A 280 6.81 -12.80 15.22
CA ASP A 280 5.42 -12.67 15.63
C ASP A 280 4.61 -11.86 14.59
N ILE A 281 3.82 -12.55 13.81
CA ILE A 281 3.02 -11.95 12.76
C ILE A 281 1.98 -10.94 13.29
N GLU A 282 1.47 -11.12 14.52
CA GLU A 282 0.53 -10.19 15.15
C GLU A 282 1.21 -8.84 15.40
N LYS A 283 2.45 -8.86 15.90
CA LYS A 283 3.24 -7.64 16.09
C LYS A 283 3.58 -6.96 14.76
N ALA A 284 3.89 -7.74 13.72
CA ALA A 284 4.15 -7.21 12.40
C ALA A 284 2.94 -6.47 11.82
N MET A 285 1.75 -7.08 11.90
CA MET A 285 0.50 -6.48 11.44
C MET A 285 0.15 -5.21 12.24
N MET A 286 0.31 -5.24 13.55
CA MET A 286 0.12 -4.07 14.42
C MET A 286 1.13 -2.95 14.16
N TYR A 287 2.36 -3.31 13.78
CA TYR A 287 3.38 -2.34 13.40
C TYR A 287 2.97 -1.55 12.15
N ILE A 288 2.59 -2.23 11.05
CA ILE A 288 2.08 -1.56 9.83
C ILE A 288 0.85 -0.73 10.16
N HIS A 289 -0.11 -1.31 10.91
CA HIS A 289 -1.32 -0.60 11.29
C HIS A 289 -1.01 0.74 11.95
N ASN A 290 -0.18 0.73 12.99
CA ASN A 290 0.10 1.95 13.77
C ASN A 290 0.99 2.95 13.02
N LYS A 291 1.91 2.48 12.17
CA LYS A 291 2.89 3.35 11.50
C LYS A 291 2.39 3.95 10.20
N ALA A 292 1.68 3.17 9.40
CA ALA A 292 1.25 3.59 8.06
C ALA A 292 -0.27 3.73 7.96
N VAL A 293 -1.04 2.71 8.36
CA VAL A 293 -2.47 2.63 8.07
C VAL A 293 -3.29 3.63 8.88
N ARG A 294 -3.10 3.66 10.19
CA ARG A 294 -3.90 4.52 11.08
C ARG A 294 -3.79 6.03 10.77
N PRO A 295 -2.60 6.60 10.47
CA PRO A 295 -2.51 7.99 10.04
C PRO A 295 -3.27 8.28 8.74
N ILE A 296 -3.22 7.35 7.77
CA ILE A 296 -3.95 7.47 6.51
C ILE A 296 -5.46 7.40 6.76
N MET A 297 -5.92 6.43 7.57
CA MET A 297 -7.33 6.36 7.96
C MET A 297 -7.82 7.67 8.56
N LYS A 298 -7.05 8.23 9.48
CA LYS A 298 -7.41 9.48 10.14
C LYS A 298 -7.53 10.63 9.15
N ASN A 299 -6.62 10.74 8.20
CA ASN A 299 -6.66 11.74 7.15
C ASN A 299 -7.91 11.55 6.24
N PHE A 300 -8.21 10.30 5.86
CA PHE A 300 -9.39 9.98 5.06
C PHE A 300 -10.70 10.25 5.82
N GLU A 301 -10.78 9.89 7.10
CA GLU A 301 -11.92 10.21 7.97
C GLU A 301 -12.26 11.69 7.96
N ASP A 302 -11.24 12.53 8.18
CA ASP A 302 -11.42 13.98 8.27
C ASP A 302 -11.86 14.56 6.91
N HIS A 303 -11.21 14.18 5.81
CA HIS A 303 -11.54 14.67 4.49
C HIS A 303 -12.90 14.18 3.96
N LEU A 304 -13.22 12.89 4.15
CA LEU A 304 -14.51 12.34 3.74
C LEU A 304 -15.64 12.93 4.60
N SER A 305 -15.43 13.11 5.90
CA SER A 305 -16.42 13.78 6.75
C SER A 305 -16.73 15.20 6.26
N LEU A 306 -15.68 15.95 5.90
CA LEU A 306 -15.87 17.29 5.34
C LEU A 306 -16.54 17.28 3.96
N LEU A 307 -16.28 16.26 3.13
CA LEU A 307 -16.89 16.12 1.82
C LEU A 307 -18.40 15.88 1.92
N PHE A 308 -18.82 14.95 2.81
CA PHE A 308 -20.21 14.55 2.94
C PHE A 308 -21.06 15.51 3.79
N TYR A 309 -20.47 16.05 4.84
CA TYR A 309 -21.22 16.78 5.86
C TYR A 309 -20.84 18.26 5.96
N GLY A 310 -19.72 18.67 5.39
CA GLY A 310 -19.20 20.02 5.55
C GLY A 310 -18.62 20.28 6.94
N GLN A 311 -18.38 21.55 7.25
CA GLN A 311 -17.89 21.99 8.57
C GLN A 311 -19.05 22.02 9.58
N ASN A 312 -18.77 21.61 10.83
CA ASN A 312 -19.70 21.73 11.97
C ASN A 312 -20.99 20.88 11.88
N SER A 313 -20.96 19.73 11.21
CA SER A 313 -22.16 18.90 11.04
C SER A 313 -22.51 18.00 12.24
N GLY A 314 -21.63 17.85 13.23
CA GLY A 314 -21.81 16.90 14.33
C GLY A 314 -21.70 15.42 13.92
N LYS A 315 -21.58 15.11 12.61
CA LYS A 315 -21.39 13.75 12.08
C LYS A 315 -19.99 13.55 11.57
N ARG A 316 -19.44 12.36 11.77
CA ARG A 316 -18.09 11.99 11.30
C ARG A 316 -18.07 10.59 10.70
N ILE A 317 -17.35 10.44 9.62
CA ILE A 317 -17.00 9.13 9.06
C ILE A 317 -15.81 8.59 9.84
N LYS A 318 -15.86 7.30 10.18
CA LYS A 318 -14.80 6.58 10.89
C LYS A 318 -14.47 5.29 10.19
N PHE A 319 -13.19 4.96 10.17
CA PHE A 319 -12.67 3.67 9.78
C PHE A 319 -12.38 2.85 11.03
N LYS A 320 -13.17 1.83 11.28
CA LYS A 320 -12.98 0.93 12.43
C LYS A 320 -12.35 -0.36 11.99
N ILE A 321 -11.15 -0.63 12.48
CA ILE A 321 -10.52 -1.95 12.34
C ILE A 321 -10.76 -2.73 13.62
N ASN A 322 -11.27 -3.94 13.46
CA ASN A 322 -11.28 -4.90 14.54
C ASN A 322 -9.87 -5.44 14.75
N ILE A 323 -9.19 -4.99 15.80
CA ILE A 323 -7.82 -5.45 16.13
C ILE A 323 -7.75 -6.97 16.24
N LEU A 324 -8.85 -7.61 16.61
CA LEU A 324 -8.93 -9.07 16.70
C LEU A 324 -8.75 -9.78 15.35
N ASP A 325 -8.91 -9.09 14.21
CA ASP A 325 -8.66 -9.69 12.90
C ASP A 325 -7.17 -9.95 12.65
N PHE A 326 -6.29 -9.28 13.38
CA PHE A 326 -4.84 -9.47 13.33
C PHE A 326 -4.32 -10.47 14.36
N VAL A 327 -5.20 -11.00 15.22
CA VAL A 327 -4.83 -11.88 16.33
C VAL A 327 -5.06 -13.33 15.94
N THR A 328 -4.13 -14.22 16.30
CA THR A 328 -4.26 -15.66 16.09
C THR A 328 -5.47 -16.23 16.82
N TYR A 329 -6.01 -17.33 16.32
CA TYR A 329 -7.19 -17.96 16.90
C TYR A 329 -6.98 -18.31 18.39
N SER A 330 -5.79 -18.79 18.77
CA SER A 330 -5.44 -19.07 20.17
C SER A 330 -5.54 -17.82 21.04
N ASN A 331 -4.98 -16.71 20.58
CA ASN A 331 -5.02 -15.46 21.32
C ASN A 331 -6.42 -14.86 21.36
N LYS A 332 -7.21 -14.97 20.26
CA LYS A 332 -8.65 -14.58 20.26
C LYS A 332 -9.42 -15.32 21.35
N THR A 333 -9.20 -16.63 21.45
CA THR A 333 -9.88 -17.46 22.47
C THR A 333 -9.49 -17.04 23.87
N ASN A 334 -8.20 -16.78 24.13
CA ASN A 334 -7.73 -16.26 25.43
C ASN A 334 -8.31 -14.88 25.77
N ILE A 335 -8.36 -13.98 24.79
CA ILE A 335 -8.98 -12.67 24.95
C ILE A 335 -10.47 -12.84 25.27
N GLY A 336 -11.20 -13.65 24.50
CA GLY A 336 -12.63 -13.93 24.75
C GLY A 336 -12.89 -14.49 26.14
N TYR A 337 -12.10 -15.46 26.58
CA TYR A 337 -12.18 -16.01 27.93
C TYR A 337 -11.98 -14.92 28.99
N ASN A 338 -10.97 -14.06 28.85
CA ASN A 338 -10.72 -12.98 29.79
C ASN A 338 -11.83 -11.92 29.79
N LEU A 339 -12.39 -11.57 28.63
CA LEU A 339 -13.49 -10.61 28.51
C LEU A 339 -14.75 -11.09 29.21
N VAL A 340 -15.10 -12.38 29.10
CA VAL A 340 -16.23 -12.98 29.85
C VAL A 340 -15.91 -13.01 31.33
N ARG A 341 -14.73 -13.45 31.72
CA ARG A 341 -14.30 -13.56 33.13
C ARG A 341 -14.31 -12.23 33.87
N THR A 342 -14.01 -11.13 33.18
CA THR A 342 -13.98 -9.77 33.75
C THR A 342 -15.32 -9.04 33.64
N ALA A 343 -16.39 -9.70 33.25
CA ALA A 343 -17.72 -9.13 33.08
C ALA A 343 -17.82 -7.99 32.02
N ILE A 344 -16.90 -7.99 31.05
CA ILE A 344 -16.89 -6.96 29.97
C ILE A 344 -17.91 -7.34 28.89
N THR A 345 -18.07 -8.65 28.60
CA THR A 345 -19.00 -9.11 27.55
C THR A 345 -19.61 -10.47 27.89
N SER A 346 -20.65 -10.84 27.15
CA SER A 346 -21.33 -12.14 27.31
C SER A 346 -20.69 -13.23 26.45
N PRO A 347 -20.90 -14.54 26.77
CA PRO A 347 -20.45 -15.65 25.93
C PRO A 347 -20.93 -15.60 24.48
N ASP A 348 -22.17 -15.14 24.23
CA ASP A 348 -22.73 -15.00 22.88
C ASP A 348 -21.93 -13.99 22.04
N ASN A 349 -21.50 -12.89 22.65
CA ASN A 349 -20.66 -11.90 21.95
C ASN A 349 -19.26 -12.45 21.65
N VAL A 350 -18.72 -13.30 22.55
CA VAL A 350 -17.44 -13.97 22.28
C VAL A 350 -17.62 -15.04 21.21
N ALA A 351 -18.73 -15.76 21.16
CA ALA A 351 -19.03 -16.69 20.08
C ALA A 351 -19.04 -15.97 18.72
N ASP A 352 -19.73 -14.84 18.63
CA ASP A 352 -19.77 -13.98 17.44
C ASP A 352 -18.36 -13.51 17.03
N MET A 353 -17.59 -13.03 17.99
CA MET A 353 -16.20 -12.59 17.80
C MET A 353 -15.29 -13.70 17.26
N LEU A 354 -15.53 -14.96 17.63
CA LEU A 354 -14.79 -16.13 17.19
C LEU A 354 -15.35 -16.78 15.91
N GLY A 355 -16.44 -16.24 15.36
CA GLY A 355 -17.12 -16.77 14.18
C GLY A 355 -18.04 -17.96 14.45
N PHE A 356 -18.43 -18.21 15.70
CA PHE A 356 -19.43 -19.21 16.07
C PHE A 356 -20.84 -18.61 16.13
N PRO A 357 -21.87 -19.39 15.80
CA PRO A 357 -23.25 -18.95 15.95
C PRO A 357 -23.58 -18.67 17.41
N LYS A 358 -24.32 -17.58 17.68
CA LYS A 358 -24.86 -17.25 18.99
C LYS A 358 -25.88 -18.32 19.43
N GLN A 359 -25.78 -18.74 20.66
CA GLN A 359 -26.73 -19.72 21.21
C GLN A 359 -28.06 -19.08 21.58
N ASN A 360 -28.07 -17.77 21.86
CA ASN A 360 -29.26 -16.97 22.21
C ASN A 360 -30.03 -17.51 23.41
N THR A 361 -29.37 -18.21 24.35
CA THR A 361 -29.94 -18.63 25.61
C THR A 361 -29.81 -17.54 26.66
N LYS A 362 -30.59 -17.64 27.74
CA LYS A 362 -30.49 -16.68 28.84
C LYS A 362 -29.08 -16.70 29.47
N GLU A 363 -28.51 -17.88 29.58
CA GLU A 363 -27.18 -18.10 30.16
C GLU A 363 -26.11 -17.53 29.24
N SER A 364 -26.18 -17.76 27.91
CA SER A 364 -25.17 -17.28 26.96
C SER A 364 -25.19 -15.75 26.76
N GLN A 365 -26.32 -15.10 27.07
CA GLN A 365 -26.46 -13.64 27.02
C GLN A 365 -26.13 -12.97 28.36
N SER A 366 -26.00 -13.74 29.44
CA SER A 366 -25.67 -13.19 30.76
C SER A 366 -24.20 -12.78 30.84
N ILE A 367 -23.94 -11.80 31.72
CA ILE A 367 -22.60 -11.37 32.03
C ILE A 367 -22.12 -12.13 33.27
N TYR A 368 -20.92 -12.72 33.16
CA TYR A 368 -20.31 -13.52 34.21
C TYR A 368 -19.10 -12.79 34.80
N ILE A 369 -18.97 -12.89 36.13
CA ILE A 369 -17.75 -12.42 36.83
C ILE A 369 -17.09 -13.62 37.49
N SER A 370 -15.76 -13.67 37.41
CA SER A 370 -15.00 -14.70 38.12
C SER A 370 -15.02 -14.45 39.63
N ASN A 371 -15.18 -15.51 40.43
CA ASN A 371 -15.10 -15.43 41.89
C ASN A 371 -13.73 -15.00 42.43
N ASP A 372 -12.71 -15.05 41.55
CA ASP A 372 -11.33 -14.58 41.89
C ASP A 372 -11.21 -13.04 41.90
N LEU A 373 -12.22 -12.33 41.36
CA LEU A 373 -12.25 -10.86 41.30
C LEU A 373 -13.12 -10.35 42.45
N THR A 374 -12.50 -9.72 43.45
CA THR A 374 -13.18 -9.10 44.56
C THR A 374 -12.92 -7.59 44.56
N GLU A 375 -13.90 -6.80 44.89
CA GLU A 375 -13.76 -5.35 45.11
C GLU A 375 -12.66 -5.08 46.16
N ILE A 376 -11.75 -4.13 45.90
CA ILE A 376 -10.61 -3.83 46.79
C ILE A 376 -11.10 -3.58 48.23
N GLY A 377 -12.21 -2.84 48.42
CA GLY A 377 -12.77 -2.57 49.72
C GLY A 377 -13.41 -3.78 50.43
N LYS A 378 -13.76 -4.85 49.71
CA LYS A 378 -14.30 -6.07 50.30
C LYS A 378 -13.24 -7.11 50.67
N LYS A 379 -12.05 -7.00 50.07
CA LYS A 379 -10.94 -7.90 50.37
C LYS A 379 -10.35 -7.68 51.76
N GLU A 380 -10.35 -6.42 52.21
CA GLU A 380 -9.94 -6.07 53.59
C GLU A 380 -10.94 -6.57 54.64
N ALA A 381 -12.22 -6.66 54.31
CA ALA A 381 -13.25 -7.15 55.21
C ALA A 381 -13.27 -8.69 55.35
N SER A 382 -12.78 -9.44 54.38
CA SER A 382 -12.72 -10.90 54.43
C SER A 382 -11.50 -11.46 55.16
N ASP A 383 -10.37 -10.74 55.13
CA ASP A 383 -9.15 -11.08 55.89
C ASP A 383 -9.32 -10.84 57.40
N GLY A 384 -10.23 -9.96 57.81
CA GLY A 384 -10.55 -9.70 59.21
C GLY A 384 -11.45 -10.72 59.92
N SER A 385 -12.06 -11.68 59.20
CA SER A 385 -12.99 -12.66 59.76
C SER A 385 -12.41 -14.05 60.05
N LEU A 386 -11.11 -14.28 59.75
CA LEU A 386 -10.44 -15.55 60.00
C LEU A 386 -9.62 -15.61 61.30
N GLY A 387 -9.80 -14.64 62.21
CA GLY A 387 -9.03 -14.53 63.47
C GLY A 387 -9.89 -14.67 64.73
N GLY A 388 -10.95 -15.50 64.76
CA GLY A 388 -11.69 -15.85 65.96
C GLY A 388 -11.54 -17.33 66.31
N GLY A 389 -10.38 -17.71 66.92
CA GLY A 389 -10.22 -19.01 67.55
C GLY A 389 -11.09 -19.11 68.81
N GLU A 390 -12.02 -20.06 68.84
CA GLU A 390 -12.66 -20.49 70.05
C GLU A 390 -11.64 -21.18 70.94
N GLU A 391 -11.26 -20.47 72.03
CA GLU A 391 -10.75 -21.17 73.22
C GLU A 391 -11.89 -21.97 73.84
N ASN A 392 -11.88 -23.29 73.77
CA ASN A 392 -12.65 -24.16 74.61
C ASN A 392 -11.79 -24.55 75.80
N GLU A 393 -12.07 -23.97 76.95
CA GLU A 393 -11.82 -24.54 78.27
C GLU A 393 -12.65 -25.80 78.46
N ASN A 394 -12.00 -26.97 78.63
CA ASN A 394 -12.24 -27.89 79.74
C ASN A 394 -11.24 -29.04 79.64
#